data_b146262451885cce10f867992afc2c58
#
_entry.id   b146262451885cce10f867992afc2c58
#
_cell.length_a   1.000
_cell.length_b   1.000
_cell.length_c   1.000
_cell.angle_alpha   90.00
_cell.angle_beta   90.00
_cell.angle_gamma   90.00
#
_symmetry.space_group_name_H-M   'P 1'
#
loop_
_entity.id
_entity.type
_entity.pdbx_description
1 polymer ?
#
loop_
_entity_poly.entity_id
_entity_poly.type
_entity_poly.pdbx_seq_one_letter_code
_entity_poly.pdbx_strand_id
1 'polypeptide(L)'
;GKYIVYDFENNRIVSTLKLKDKAANEDYCVANGNVAYTVNNNLYVNEQAITDEPEGIVCGQSVHRNEFGINKGTFWSPKGNLLAFYRMDESMVTQYPLVDITARVGEVNNIRYPMAGMTSHQVKVGVYNPSTGKTIYLNAGDPTDRYFTNISWSPDEKSIYLIELNRDQNHAVLCQYDATTGKLLGKLLEETHPKYVEPQHPIVFLPWDSNKFIYQSQRDGYNHLYLCDLTSSLKGEWKSDAAGGKHIEYVPTKQLTEGKWLVGDILGFNAKRKEVIFQGVNGTGSNNFAVNVNTGKRSLPFSFRSITEGEHN
;
A
#
# COMPACT_ATOMS: atom_id res chain seq x y z
N GLY A 1 -4.42 -26.85 -7.88
CA GLY A 1 -5.58 -25.96 -8.09
C GLY A 1 -5.64 -25.42 -9.51
N LYS A 2 -6.72 -24.73 -9.84
CA LYS A 2 -6.90 -24.03 -11.12
C LYS A 2 -7.42 -22.64 -10.84
N TYR A 3 -6.87 -21.64 -11.50
CA TYR A 3 -7.40 -20.28 -11.57
C TYR A 3 -8.13 -20.10 -12.91
N ILE A 4 -9.39 -19.76 -12.86
CA ILE A 4 -10.25 -19.65 -14.05
C ILE A 4 -10.67 -18.20 -14.21
N VAL A 5 -10.40 -17.62 -15.39
CA VAL A 5 -10.91 -16.31 -15.79
C VAL A 5 -12.14 -16.54 -16.64
N TYR A 6 -13.27 -15.99 -16.21
CA TYR A 6 -14.56 -16.16 -16.86
C TYR A 6 -15.13 -14.84 -17.31
N ASP A 7 -15.48 -14.78 -18.59
CA ASP A 7 -16.18 -13.66 -19.23
C ASP A 7 -17.69 -13.91 -19.11
N PHE A 8 -18.31 -13.24 -18.15
CA PHE A 8 -19.75 -13.42 -17.89
C PHE A 8 -20.65 -12.75 -18.94
N GLU A 9 -20.17 -11.73 -19.66
CA GLU A 9 -20.93 -11.08 -20.73
C GLU A 9 -21.06 -12.00 -21.94
N ASN A 10 -20.00 -12.72 -22.28
CA ASN A 10 -19.97 -13.66 -23.40
C ASN A 10 -20.16 -15.12 -22.97
N ASN A 11 -20.40 -15.37 -21.67
CA ASN A 11 -20.65 -16.69 -21.08
C ASN A 11 -19.59 -17.73 -21.47
N ARG A 12 -18.30 -17.39 -21.33
CA ARG A 12 -17.18 -18.24 -21.72
C ARG A 12 -15.99 -18.18 -20.76
N ILE A 13 -15.24 -19.27 -20.68
CA ILE A 13 -13.93 -19.27 -20.05
C ILE A 13 -12.92 -18.59 -20.98
N VAL A 14 -12.27 -17.54 -20.49
CA VAL A 14 -11.22 -16.80 -21.21
C VAL A 14 -9.88 -17.51 -21.09
N SER A 15 -9.55 -17.94 -19.87
CA SER A 15 -8.32 -18.68 -19.60
C SER A 15 -8.47 -19.62 -18.40
N THR A 16 -7.64 -20.65 -18.38
CA THR A 16 -7.49 -21.54 -17.24
C THR A 16 -6.01 -21.69 -16.95
N LEU A 17 -5.59 -21.30 -15.76
CA LEU A 17 -4.22 -21.44 -15.29
C LEU A 17 -4.16 -22.57 -14.26
N LYS A 18 -3.22 -23.48 -14.44
CA LYS A 18 -2.93 -24.51 -13.44
C LYS A 18 -2.03 -23.92 -12.37
N LEU A 19 -2.47 -23.97 -11.13
CA LEU A 19 -1.65 -23.56 -9.99
C LEU A 19 -1.06 -24.82 -9.33
N LYS A 20 0.07 -24.65 -8.67
CA LYS A 20 0.66 -25.72 -7.85
C LYS A 20 -0.26 -26.09 -6.69
N ASP A 21 -0.09 -27.28 -6.16
CA ASP A 21 -0.82 -27.70 -4.96
C ASP A 21 -0.44 -26.80 -3.78
N LYS A 22 -1.42 -26.50 -2.91
CA LYS A 22 -1.29 -25.56 -1.79
C LYS A 22 -1.01 -24.12 -2.19
N ALA A 23 -1.38 -23.71 -3.42
CA ALA A 23 -1.35 -22.31 -3.81
C ALA A 23 -2.24 -21.47 -2.88
N ALA A 24 -1.73 -20.30 -2.48
CA ALA A 24 -2.42 -19.32 -1.65
C ALA A 24 -2.00 -17.90 -2.07
N ASN A 25 -2.71 -16.88 -1.57
CA ASN A 25 -2.42 -15.47 -1.83
C ASN A 25 -2.39 -15.12 -3.32
N GLU A 26 -3.35 -15.61 -4.08
CA GLU A 26 -3.45 -15.39 -5.52
C GLU A 26 -3.72 -13.91 -5.83
N ASP A 27 -2.94 -13.36 -6.76
CA ASP A 27 -3.04 -11.98 -7.25
C ASP A 27 -3.03 -11.99 -8.78
N TYR A 28 -4.20 -11.80 -9.37
CA TYR A 28 -4.39 -11.80 -10.82
C TYR A 28 -4.06 -10.45 -11.44
N CYS A 29 -3.19 -10.46 -12.43
CA CYS A 29 -2.88 -9.28 -13.24
C CYS A 29 -3.88 -9.11 -14.38
N VAL A 30 -4.80 -8.17 -14.26
CA VAL A 30 -5.81 -7.90 -15.29
C VAL A 30 -5.18 -7.49 -16.63
N ALA A 31 -4.03 -6.81 -16.58
CA ALA A 31 -3.39 -6.26 -17.77
C ALA A 31 -2.77 -7.32 -18.70
N ASN A 32 -2.29 -8.43 -18.16
CA ASN A 32 -1.57 -9.45 -18.95
C ASN A 32 -2.02 -10.89 -18.68
N GLY A 33 -2.94 -11.11 -17.75
CA GLY A 33 -3.46 -12.44 -17.42
C GLY A 33 -2.56 -13.31 -16.55
N ASN A 34 -1.44 -12.81 -16.05
CA ASN A 34 -0.57 -13.55 -15.14
C ASN A 34 -1.19 -13.65 -13.74
N VAL A 35 -0.86 -14.72 -13.03
CA VAL A 35 -1.23 -14.90 -11.61
C VAL A 35 0.02 -15.04 -10.78
N ALA A 36 0.21 -14.16 -9.79
CA ALA A 36 1.16 -14.33 -8.71
C ALA A 36 0.49 -15.11 -7.57
N TYR A 37 1.19 -16.01 -6.93
CA TYR A 37 0.69 -16.76 -5.78
C TYR A 37 1.84 -17.35 -4.96
N THR A 38 1.55 -17.86 -3.78
CA THR A 38 2.55 -18.44 -2.89
C THR A 38 2.34 -19.94 -2.67
N VAL A 39 3.46 -20.65 -2.50
CA VAL A 39 3.49 -22.04 -2.03
C VAL A 39 4.61 -22.18 -1.01
N ASN A 40 4.30 -22.65 0.20
CA ASN A 40 5.29 -22.81 1.27
C ASN A 40 6.18 -21.56 1.49
N ASN A 41 5.56 -20.39 1.55
CA ASN A 41 6.22 -19.08 1.72
C ASN A 41 7.09 -18.60 0.54
N ASN A 42 7.12 -19.33 -0.57
CA ASN A 42 7.80 -18.91 -1.78
C ASN A 42 6.82 -18.38 -2.84
N LEU A 43 7.28 -17.38 -3.60
CA LEU A 43 6.50 -16.69 -4.62
C LEU A 43 6.61 -17.39 -5.97
N TYR A 44 5.48 -17.52 -6.64
CA TYR A 44 5.33 -18.03 -8.00
C TYR A 44 4.61 -17.01 -8.89
N VAL A 45 4.95 -17.02 -10.17
CA VAL A 45 4.16 -16.36 -11.23
C VAL A 45 3.82 -17.44 -12.26
N ASN A 46 2.54 -17.72 -12.46
CA ASN A 46 2.05 -18.84 -13.26
C ASN A 46 2.70 -20.17 -12.78
N GLU A 47 3.42 -20.85 -13.62
CA GLU A 47 4.11 -22.12 -13.27
C GLU A 47 5.55 -21.91 -12.75
N GLN A 48 6.09 -20.67 -12.86
CA GLN A 48 7.48 -20.37 -12.53
C GLN A 48 7.65 -19.97 -11.07
N ALA A 49 8.61 -20.62 -10.39
CA ALA A 49 9.09 -20.17 -9.08
C ALA A 49 9.91 -18.89 -9.24
N ILE A 50 9.58 -17.86 -8.48
CA ILE A 50 10.29 -16.58 -8.47
C ILE A 50 11.28 -16.51 -7.32
N THR A 51 10.95 -17.16 -6.21
CA THR A 51 11.81 -17.29 -5.04
C THR A 51 11.97 -18.76 -4.65
N ASP A 52 13.13 -19.07 -4.05
CA ASP A 52 13.45 -20.37 -3.46
C ASP A 52 14.21 -20.10 -2.15
N GLU A 53 13.47 -19.66 -1.16
CA GLU A 53 14.00 -19.20 0.12
C GLU A 53 13.81 -20.27 1.21
N PRO A 54 14.75 -20.34 2.19
CA PRO A 54 14.65 -21.30 3.28
C PRO A 54 13.52 -20.95 4.26
N GLU A 55 13.28 -21.86 5.21
CA GLU A 55 12.37 -21.62 6.33
C GLU A 55 12.75 -20.36 7.12
N GLY A 56 11.75 -19.58 7.51
CA GLY A 56 11.92 -18.29 8.18
C GLY A 56 11.97 -17.10 7.23
N ILE A 57 11.97 -17.34 5.90
CA ILE A 57 11.79 -16.31 4.89
C ILE A 57 10.42 -16.47 4.25
N VAL A 58 9.68 -15.37 4.16
CA VAL A 58 8.32 -15.34 3.61
C VAL A 58 8.29 -14.35 2.44
N CYS A 59 7.90 -14.81 1.26
CA CYS A 59 7.83 -14.01 0.05
C CYS A 59 6.39 -13.91 -0.46
N GLY A 60 5.99 -12.73 -0.96
CA GLY A 60 4.71 -12.52 -1.61
C GLY A 60 3.48 -12.56 -0.69
N GLN A 61 3.68 -12.46 0.61
CA GLN A 61 2.60 -12.39 1.62
C GLN A 61 2.59 -11.04 2.32
N SER A 62 1.49 -10.71 2.99
CA SER A 62 1.40 -9.51 3.81
C SER A 62 2.44 -9.54 4.92
N VAL A 63 2.92 -8.35 5.30
CA VAL A 63 3.94 -8.16 6.32
C VAL A 63 3.43 -7.30 7.46
N HIS A 64 4.26 -7.05 8.47
CA HIS A 64 3.96 -6.14 9.58
C HIS A 64 2.62 -6.44 10.28
N ARG A 65 2.25 -7.74 10.34
CA ARG A 65 1.00 -8.23 10.98
C ARG A 65 -0.28 -7.61 10.41
N ASN A 66 -0.29 -7.27 9.12
CA ASN A 66 -1.39 -6.60 8.43
C ASN A 66 -1.71 -5.18 8.99
N GLU A 67 -0.76 -4.58 9.70
CA GLU A 67 -0.85 -3.19 10.11
C GLU A 67 -0.75 -2.25 8.90
N PHE A 68 -1.06 -0.97 9.09
CA PHE A 68 -0.88 0.10 8.11
C PHE A 68 -1.65 -0.11 6.79
N GLY A 69 -2.80 -0.81 6.84
CA GLY A 69 -3.60 -1.11 5.66
C GLY A 69 -3.01 -2.19 4.74
N ILE A 70 -1.96 -2.89 5.18
CA ILE A 70 -1.35 -3.98 4.40
C ILE A 70 -2.25 -5.22 4.47
N ASN A 71 -2.75 -5.67 3.32
CA ASN A 71 -3.62 -6.85 3.21
C ASN A 71 -3.12 -7.89 2.21
N LYS A 72 -2.05 -7.60 1.47
CA LYS A 72 -1.42 -8.49 0.50
C LYS A 72 0.08 -8.26 0.40
N GLY A 73 0.79 -9.17 -0.24
CA GLY A 73 2.24 -9.11 -0.37
C GLY A 73 2.76 -9.01 -1.80
N THR A 74 1.88 -8.88 -2.79
CA THR A 74 2.21 -8.75 -4.21
C THR A 74 1.50 -7.56 -4.84
N PHE A 75 2.15 -6.85 -5.76
CA PHE A 75 1.65 -5.60 -6.34
C PHE A 75 2.06 -5.53 -7.81
N TRP A 76 1.15 -5.92 -8.71
CA TRP A 76 1.38 -5.78 -10.14
C TRP A 76 1.48 -4.31 -10.55
N SER A 77 2.41 -4.01 -11.44
CA SER A 77 2.46 -2.70 -12.09
C SER A 77 1.26 -2.50 -13.02
N PRO A 78 0.86 -1.25 -13.34
CA PRO A 78 -0.41 -0.98 -14.05
C PRO A 78 -0.58 -1.69 -15.39
N LYS A 79 0.52 -1.97 -16.10
CA LYS A 79 0.52 -2.71 -17.39
C LYS A 79 0.93 -4.18 -17.21
N GLY A 80 1.26 -4.59 -16.00
CA GLY A 80 1.68 -5.96 -15.69
C GLY A 80 3.11 -6.30 -16.10
N ASN A 81 3.94 -5.32 -16.47
CA ASN A 81 5.31 -5.57 -16.88
C ASN A 81 6.23 -5.93 -15.72
N LEU A 82 5.87 -5.52 -14.50
CA LEU A 82 6.65 -5.73 -13.29
C LEU A 82 5.75 -6.18 -12.14
N LEU A 83 6.33 -6.91 -11.18
CA LEU A 83 5.66 -7.35 -9.96
C LEU A 83 6.51 -6.94 -8.77
N ALA A 84 6.02 -6.00 -7.95
CA ALA A 84 6.59 -5.74 -6.64
C ALA A 84 6.07 -6.76 -5.62
N PHE A 85 6.92 -7.15 -4.68
CA PHE A 85 6.53 -8.09 -3.62
C PHE A 85 7.34 -7.87 -2.35
N TYR A 86 6.76 -8.26 -1.23
CA TYR A 86 7.46 -8.30 0.04
C TYR A 86 8.28 -9.58 0.18
N ARG A 87 9.51 -9.44 0.68
CA ARG A 87 10.35 -10.51 1.22
C ARG A 87 10.60 -10.20 2.70
N MET A 88 10.07 -11.01 3.56
CA MET A 88 10.18 -10.86 5.01
C MET A 88 11.10 -11.95 5.56
N ASP A 89 12.17 -11.53 6.24
CA ASP A 89 12.99 -12.40 7.08
C ASP A 89 12.47 -12.35 8.52
N GLU A 90 11.93 -13.45 8.98
CA GLU A 90 11.48 -13.62 10.37
C GLU A 90 12.25 -14.72 11.10
N SER A 91 13.39 -15.16 10.54
CA SER A 91 14.21 -16.24 11.13
C SER A 91 14.69 -15.93 12.53
N MET A 92 14.93 -14.64 12.82
CA MET A 92 15.36 -14.14 14.13
C MET A 92 14.19 -13.84 15.08
N VAL A 93 12.96 -13.89 14.62
CA VAL A 93 11.80 -13.55 15.47
C VAL A 93 11.47 -14.69 16.41
N THR A 94 11.23 -14.37 17.68
CA THR A 94 10.85 -15.33 18.71
C THR A 94 9.56 -16.05 18.34
N GLN A 95 9.56 -17.36 18.58
CA GLN A 95 8.34 -18.16 18.45
C GLN A 95 7.41 -17.93 19.64
N TYR A 96 6.15 -17.67 19.35
CA TYR A 96 5.09 -17.53 20.33
C TYR A 96 4.14 -18.72 20.24
N PRO A 97 3.87 -19.43 21.35
CA PRO A 97 2.99 -20.60 21.35
C PRO A 97 1.51 -20.19 21.30
N LEU A 98 0.81 -20.66 20.30
CA LEU A 98 -0.65 -20.64 20.26
C LEU A 98 -1.18 -22.03 20.58
N VAL A 99 -2.07 -22.13 21.57
CA VAL A 99 -2.71 -23.41 21.92
C VAL A 99 -4.00 -23.55 21.11
N ASP A 100 -4.07 -24.58 20.28
CA ASP A 100 -5.31 -24.99 19.63
C ASP A 100 -6.14 -25.80 20.63
N ILE A 101 -7.16 -25.17 21.17
CA ILE A 101 -8.10 -25.79 22.12
C ILE A 101 -9.24 -26.54 21.42
N THR A 102 -9.34 -26.47 20.09
CA THR A 102 -10.35 -27.20 19.32
C THR A 102 -9.92 -28.65 19.02
N ALA A 103 -8.62 -28.91 19.06
CA ALA A 103 -8.09 -30.27 18.99
C ALA A 103 -8.52 -31.10 20.21
N ARG A 104 -8.76 -32.40 20.01
CA ARG A 104 -9.19 -33.31 21.09
C ARG A 104 -8.22 -33.32 22.28
N VAL A 105 -6.93 -33.23 21.99
CA VAL A 105 -5.86 -32.98 22.94
C VAL A 105 -5.23 -31.66 22.52
N GLY A 106 -5.14 -30.68 23.41
CA GLY A 106 -4.59 -29.36 23.07
C GLY A 106 -3.23 -29.48 22.37
N GLU A 107 -3.13 -28.86 21.21
CA GLU A 107 -1.90 -28.82 20.41
C GLU A 107 -1.29 -27.42 20.46
N VAL A 108 0.05 -27.35 20.45
CA VAL A 108 0.77 -26.07 20.44
C VAL A 108 1.22 -25.78 19.02
N ASN A 109 0.71 -24.68 18.45
CA ASN A 109 1.15 -24.12 17.18
C ASN A 109 2.03 -22.90 17.44
N ASN A 110 3.32 -23.01 17.14
CA ASN A 110 4.22 -21.87 17.27
C ASN A 110 4.14 -20.96 16.07
N ILE A 111 3.97 -19.66 16.31
CA ILE A 111 4.07 -18.62 15.30
C ILE A 111 5.22 -17.70 15.62
N ARG A 112 5.84 -17.09 14.61
CA ARG A 112 6.83 -16.03 14.81
C ARG A 112 6.11 -14.73 15.12
N TYR A 113 6.33 -14.18 16.32
CA TYR A 113 5.67 -12.97 16.79
C TYR A 113 6.65 -12.05 17.52
N PRO A 114 6.95 -10.85 16.96
CA PRO A 114 7.84 -9.90 17.60
C PRO A 114 7.12 -9.16 18.72
N MET A 115 7.17 -9.68 19.94
CA MET A 115 6.60 -9.00 21.10
C MET A 115 7.34 -7.68 21.38
N ALA A 116 6.71 -6.79 22.17
CA ALA A 116 7.28 -5.51 22.54
C ALA A 116 8.69 -5.65 23.14
N GLY A 117 9.64 -4.84 22.66
CA GLY A 117 11.04 -4.88 23.06
C GLY A 117 11.89 -6.04 22.51
N MET A 118 11.27 -6.98 21.75
CA MET A 118 11.99 -8.09 21.13
C MET A 118 12.35 -7.78 19.67
N THR A 119 13.30 -8.56 19.13
CA THR A 119 13.74 -8.44 17.74
C THR A 119 12.56 -8.67 16.79
N SER A 120 12.36 -7.72 15.87
CA SER A 120 11.33 -7.79 14.83
C SER A 120 11.88 -8.42 13.56
N HIS A 121 10.95 -8.82 12.66
CA HIS A 121 11.27 -9.24 11.32
C HIS A 121 11.86 -8.08 10.49
N GLN A 122 12.58 -8.44 9.43
CA GLN A 122 13.19 -7.51 8.49
C GLN A 122 12.57 -7.70 7.12
N VAL A 123 12.08 -6.61 6.52
CA VAL A 123 11.40 -6.65 5.23
C VAL A 123 12.21 -5.97 4.15
N LYS A 124 12.22 -6.55 2.95
CA LYS A 124 12.69 -5.93 1.72
C LYS A 124 11.58 -5.95 0.68
N VAL A 125 11.62 -5.00 -0.24
CA VAL A 125 10.72 -4.97 -1.39
C VAL A 125 11.50 -5.42 -2.62
N GLY A 126 11.08 -6.54 -3.21
CA GLY A 126 11.60 -7.06 -4.46
C GLY A 126 10.77 -6.57 -5.65
N VAL A 127 11.38 -6.46 -6.82
CA VAL A 127 10.74 -6.16 -8.10
C VAL A 127 11.14 -7.23 -9.09
N TYR A 128 10.19 -8.05 -9.48
CA TYR A 128 10.37 -9.09 -10.48
C TYR A 128 9.95 -8.62 -11.86
N ASN A 129 10.76 -8.92 -12.86
CA ASN A 129 10.45 -8.66 -14.27
C ASN A 129 10.16 -9.98 -14.98
N PRO A 130 8.89 -10.28 -15.32
CA PRO A 130 8.51 -11.52 -15.99
C PRO A 130 9.16 -11.73 -17.34
N SER A 131 9.49 -10.65 -18.07
CA SER A 131 10.11 -10.74 -19.41
C SER A 131 11.58 -11.17 -19.35
N THR A 132 12.29 -10.85 -18.28
CA THR A 132 13.72 -11.18 -18.12
C THR A 132 13.98 -12.29 -17.11
N GLY A 133 12.98 -12.64 -16.30
CA GLY A 133 13.11 -13.57 -15.18
C GLY A 133 13.98 -13.06 -14.03
N LYS A 134 14.28 -11.75 -13.98
CA LYS A 134 15.17 -11.17 -12.97
C LYS A 134 14.40 -10.45 -11.88
N THR A 135 14.91 -10.55 -10.67
CA THR A 135 14.45 -9.78 -9.50
C THR A 135 15.55 -8.82 -9.07
N ILE A 136 15.17 -7.60 -8.75
CA ILE A 136 16.00 -6.62 -8.01
C ILE A 136 15.34 -6.35 -6.67
N TYR A 137 16.09 -5.78 -5.73
CA TYR A 137 15.56 -5.28 -4.46
C TYR A 137 15.75 -3.78 -4.35
N LEU A 138 14.79 -3.08 -3.73
CA LEU A 138 14.92 -1.64 -3.49
C LEU A 138 16.05 -1.39 -2.48
N ASN A 139 16.87 -0.37 -2.77
CA ASN A 139 18.00 0.03 -1.92
C ASN A 139 17.52 0.95 -0.79
N ALA A 140 16.67 0.43 0.08
CA ALA A 140 16.08 1.16 1.20
C ALA A 140 17.00 1.23 2.45
N GLY A 141 18.19 0.66 2.39
CA GLY A 141 19.13 0.61 3.51
C GLY A 141 18.83 -0.52 4.50
N ASP A 142 19.23 -0.31 5.76
CA ASP A 142 19.04 -1.30 6.84
C ASP A 142 17.56 -1.49 7.15
N PRO A 143 17.00 -2.71 7.02
CA PRO A 143 15.60 -2.99 7.29
C PRO A 143 15.29 -3.16 8.79
N THR A 144 16.27 -3.05 9.68
CA THR A 144 16.11 -3.24 11.13
C THR A 144 15.24 -2.13 11.71
N ASP A 145 14.23 -2.51 12.50
CA ASP A 145 13.33 -1.59 13.20
C ASP A 145 12.64 -0.57 12.28
N ARG A 146 12.26 -1.02 11.07
CA ARG A 146 11.55 -0.23 10.06
C ARG A 146 10.42 -1.04 9.44
N TYR A 147 9.39 -0.31 9.01
CA TYR A 147 8.27 -0.84 8.24
C TYR A 147 8.25 -0.22 6.85
N PHE A 148 7.99 -1.05 5.83
CA PHE A 148 7.82 -0.65 4.43
C PHE A 148 6.37 -0.88 4.04
N THR A 149 5.60 0.19 3.92
CA THR A 149 4.14 0.14 3.84
C THR A 149 3.63 0.80 2.56
N ASN A 150 2.38 0.52 2.20
CA ASN A 150 1.62 1.29 1.23
C ASN A 150 2.30 1.40 -0.14
N ILE A 151 2.73 0.26 -0.70
CA ILE A 151 3.36 0.19 -2.02
C ILE A 151 2.40 0.68 -3.11
N SER A 152 2.89 1.55 -3.97
CA SER A 152 2.19 2.08 -5.14
C SER A 152 3.12 2.22 -6.33
N TRP A 153 2.57 2.14 -7.54
CA TRP A 153 3.30 2.27 -8.80
C TRP A 153 3.04 3.62 -9.45
N SER A 154 4.07 4.19 -10.12
CA SER A 154 3.82 5.23 -11.10
C SER A 154 3.02 4.69 -12.31
N PRO A 155 2.18 5.51 -12.97
CA PRO A 155 1.42 5.08 -14.15
C PRO A 155 2.28 4.60 -15.31
N ASP A 156 3.53 5.06 -15.40
CA ASP A 156 4.51 4.66 -16.43
C ASP A 156 5.36 3.45 -16.03
N GLU A 157 5.14 2.89 -14.82
CA GLU A 157 5.84 1.74 -14.23
C GLU A 157 7.34 1.96 -13.95
N LYS A 158 7.83 3.19 -14.04
CA LYS A 158 9.26 3.49 -13.82
C LYS A 158 9.61 3.66 -12.36
N SER A 159 8.63 3.99 -11.52
CA SER A 159 8.85 4.24 -10.10
C SER A 159 7.91 3.44 -9.21
N ILE A 160 8.44 3.08 -8.04
CA ILE A 160 7.67 2.56 -6.91
C ILE A 160 7.71 3.59 -5.80
N TYR A 161 6.57 3.77 -5.17
CA TYR A 161 6.39 4.61 -4.00
C TYR A 161 6.01 3.74 -2.82
N LEU A 162 6.55 4.05 -1.67
CA LEU A 162 6.17 3.41 -0.41
C LEU A 162 6.37 4.38 0.75
N ILE A 163 5.69 4.11 1.86
CA ILE A 163 5.87 4.84 3.10
C ILE A 163 6.76 4.01 4.02
N GLU A 164 7.91 4.57 4.37
CA GLU A 164 8.80 4.04 5.37
C GLU A 164 8.38 4.58 6.73
N LEU A 165 8.19 3.70 7.70
CA LEU A 165 7.80 4.04 9.05
C LEU A 165 8.82 3.46 10.03
N ASN A 166 9.26 4.23 11.02
CA ASN A 166 10.11 3.72 12.08
C ASN A 166 9.34 2.79 13.04
N ARG A 167 10.04 1.95 13.81
CA ARG A 167 9.41 1.00 14.74
C ARG A 167 8.60 1.68 15.85
N ASP A 168 9.00 2.87 16.28
CA ASP A 168 8.25 3.66 17.25
C ASP A 168 6.93 4.22 16.66
N GLN A 169 6.73 4.05 15.34
CA GLN A 169 5.53 4.44 14.61
C GLN A 169 5.19 5.93 14.76
N ASN A 170 6.21 6.77 14.82
CA ASN A 170 6.05 8.21 15.02
C ASN A 170 6.77 9.06 13.98
N HIS A 171 7.40 8.43 12.97
CA HIS A 171 8.05 9.09 11.85
C HIS A 171 7.81 8.30 10.56
N ALA A 172 7.04 8.87 9.64
CA ALA A 172 6.71 8.31 8.34
C ALA A 172 7.36 9.15 7.23
N VAL A 173 7.89 8.46 6.20
CA VAL A 173 8.55 9.08 5.04
C VAL A 173 8.00 8.46 3.76
N LEU A 174 7.37 9.26 2.90
CA LEU A 174 6.99 8.83 1.56
C LEU A 174 8.22 8.91 0.65
N CYS A 175 8.66 7.76 0.15
CA CYS A 175 9.83 7.59 -0.69
C CYS A 175 9.46 7.17 -2.11
N GLN A 176 10.27 7.62 -3.09
CA GLN A 176 10.21 7.22 -4.49
C GLN A 176 11.47 6.43 -4.85
N TYR A 177 11.30 5.26 -5.47
CA TYR A 177 12.37 4.39 -5.94
C TYR A 177 12.27 4.15 -7.44
N ASP A 178 13.42 4.03 -8.10
CA ASP A 178 13.51 3.55 -9.48
C ASP A 178 13.18 2.05 -9.53
N ALA A 179 12.19 1.68 -10.34
CA ALA A 179 11.68 0.32 -10.40
C ALA A 179 12.62 -0.67 -11.12
N THR A 180 13.61 -0.17 -11.87
CA THR A 180 14.56 -1.00 -12.63
C THR A 180 15.85 -1.23 -11.87
N THR A 181 16.33 -0.20 -11.16
CA THR A 181 17.61 -0.23 -10.45
C THR A 181 17.47 -0.41 -8.95
N GLY A 182 16.28 -0.18 -8.40
CA GLY A 182 16.01 -0.16 -6.97
C GLY A 182 16.54 1.09 -6.26
N LYS A 183 17.12 2.05 -6.97
CA LYS A 183 17.74 3.24 -6.37
C LYS A 183 16.68 4.17 -5.78
N LEU A 184 16.94 4.71 -4.59
CA LEU A 184 16.15 5.79 -4.02
C LEU A 184 16.30 7.04 -4.89
N LEU A 185 15.19 7.55 -5.43
CA LEU A 185 15.14 8.77 -6.24
C LEU A 185 14.93 10.01 -5.38
N GLY A 186 14.19 9.88 -4.29
CA GLY A 186 13.98 10.98 -3.35
C GLY A 186 12.90 10.68 -2.31
N LYS A 187 12.87 11.57 -1.34
CA LYS A 187 11.76 11.70 -0.38
C LYS A 187 10.78 12.73 -0.91
N LEU A 188 9.50 12.52 -0.71
CA LEU A 188 8.44 13.42 -1.18
C LEU A 188 7.74 14.13 -0.01
N LEU A 189 7.53 13.44 1.09
CA LEU A 189 6.87 13.91 2.30
C LEU A 189 7.48 13.22 3.51
N GLU A 190 7.54 13.94 4.64
CA GLU A 190 7.81 13.35 5.95
C GLU A 190 6.78 13.86 6.96
N GLU A 191 6.37 12.98 7.87
CA GLU A 191 5.47 13.30 8.98
C GLU A 191 6.00 12.73 10.27
N THR A 192 5.96 13.54 11.33
CA THR A 192 6.32 13.11 12.69
C THR A 192 5.23 13.52 13.66
N HIS A 193 5.03 12.71 14.70
CA HIS A 193 4.09 13.05 15.75
C HIS A 193 4.60 12.52 17.11
N PRO A 194 4.43 13.26 18.24
CA PRO A 194 4.89 12.79 19.54
C PRO A 194 4.27 11.48 20.03
N LYS A 195 3.09 11.12 19.51
CA LYS A 195 2.40 9.88 19.85
C LYS A 195 2.56 8.82 18.77
N TYR A 196 1.98 9.04 17.58
CA TYR A 196 2.06 8.11 16.46
C TYR A 196 1.71 8.78 15.13
N VAL A 197 2.23 8.22 14.04
CA VAL A 197 1.81 8.45 12.65
C VAL A 197 1.40 7.09 12.09
N GLU A 198 0.19 7.00 11.53
CA GLU A 198 -0.40 5.74 11.09
C GLU A 198 -0.82 5.82 9.61
N PRO A 199 0.09 5.54 8.66
CA PRO A 199 -0.24 5.52 7.24
C PRO A 199 -1.10 4.28 6.93
N GLN A 200 -2.31 4.48 6.42
CA GLN A 200 -3.27 3.39 6.16
C GLN A 200 -3.50 3.13 4.66
N HIS A 201 -3.12 4.08 3.80
CA HIS A 201 -3.48 4.03 2.39
C HIS A 201 -2.27 4.32 1.50
N PRO A 202 -2.09 3.57 0.39
CA PRO A 202 -1.11 3.92 -0.63
C PRO A 202 -1.50 5.22 -1.34
N ILE A 203 -0.53 5.89 -1.94
CA ILE A 203 -0.82 7.03 -2.83
C ILE A 203 -1.57 6.55 -4.07
N VAL A 204 -2.44 7.40 -4.61
CA VAL A 204 -3.25 7.09 -5.78
C VAL A 204 -3.07 8.19 -6.82
N PHE A 205 -2.52 7.83 -7.99
CA PHE A 205 -2.32 8.77 -9.09
C PHE A 205 -3.62 9.20 -9.73
N LEU A 206 -3.69 10.46 -10.19
CA LEU A 206 -4.82 10.94 -10.96
C LEU A 206 -4.82 10.29 -12.34
N PRO A 207 -5.93 9.72 -12.82
CA PRO A 207 -5.97 9.04 -14.13
C PRO A 207 -5.81 10.00 -15.32
N TRP A 208 -5.88 11.30 -15.11
CA TRP A 208 -5.71 12.33 -16.15
C TRP A 208 -4.41 13.15 -16.01
N ASP A 209 -3.60 12.88 -14.98
CA ASP A 209 -2.34 13.58 -14.75
C ASP A 209 -1.36 12.68 -13.98
N SER A 210 -0.45 12.07 -14.71
CA SER A 210 0.53 11.13 -14.16
C SER A 210 1.59 11.75 -13.25
N ASN A 211 1.63 13.10 -13.16
CA ASN A 211 2.52 13.81 -12.26
C ASN A 211 1.85 14.17 -10.93
N LYS A 212 0.57 13.86 -10.76
CA LYS A 212 -0.17 14.18 -9.55
C LYS A 212 -0.78 12.97 -8.91
N PHE A 213 -0.74 12.93 -7.58
CA PHE A 213 -1.33 11.86 -6.79
C PHE A 213 -2.03 12.40 -5.56
N ILE A 214 -2.93 11.59 -5.02
CA ILE A 214 -3.58 11.82 -3.74
C ILE A 214 -2.81 11.07 -2.65
N TYR A 215 -2.46 11.80 -1.61
CA TYR A 215 -1.91 11.30 -0.35
C TYR A 215 -2.95 11.49 0.76
N GLN A 216 -3.06 10.53 1.67
CA GLN A 216 -3.94 10.63 2.84
C GLN A 216 -3.09 10.88 4.08
N SER A 217 -3.50 11.84 4.91
CA SER A 217 -2.79 12.21 6.12
C SER A 217 -3.72 12.64 7.23
N GLN A 218 -3.33 12.36 8.47
CA GLN A 218 -4.03 12.76 9.69
C GLN A 218 -3.44 14.04 10.33
N ARG A 219 -2.58 14.77 9.61
CA ARG A 219 -1.82 15.91 10.14
C ARG A 219 -2.68 17.07 10.66
N ASP A 220 -3.93 17.19 10.27
CA ASP A 220 -4.86 18.19 10.81
C ASP A 220 -5.79 17.65 11.91
N GLY A 221 -5.57 16.42 12.39
CA GLY A 221 -6.32 15.76 13.45
C GLY A 221 -7.33 14.72 12.95
N TYR A 222 -7.63 14.70 11.65
CA TYR A 222 -8.49 13.73 10.98
C TYR A 222 -7.86 13.30 9.67
N ASN A 223 -8.19 12.09 9.17
CA ASN A 223 -7.68 11.62 7.89
C ASN A 223 -8.32 12.40 6.74
N HIS A 224 -7.49 13.09 5.95
CA HIS A 224 -7.93 13.92 4.84
C HIS A 224 -7.07 13.72 3.57
N LEU A 225 -7.60 14.20 2.44
CA LEU A 225 -6.98 14.11 1.12
C LEU A 225 -6.07 15.30 0.86
N TYR A 226 -4.88 15.02 0.37
CA TYR A 226 -3.87 15.98 -0.06
C TYR A 226 -3.44 15.68 -1.49
N LEU A 227 -3.49 16.69 -2.36
CA LEU A 227 -2.99 16.61 -3.73
C LEU A 227 -1.51 16.97 -3.75
N CYS A 228 -0.67 16.08 -4.23
CA CYS A 228 0.77 16.26 -4.40
C CYS A 228 1.13 16.36 -5.87
N ASP A 229 2.10 17.23 -6.21
CA ASP A 229 2.52 17.54 -7.58
C ASP A 229 4.01 17.26 -7.76
N LEU A 230 4.36 16.31 -8.63
CA LEU A 230 5.74 15.89 -8.94
C LEU A 230 6.43 16.79 -9.98
N THR A 231 5.74 17.79 -10.55
CA THR A 231 6.32 18.63 -11.62
C THR A 231 7.40 19.58 -11.12
N SER A 232 7.46 19.81 -9.81
CA SER A 232 8.49 20.63 -9.18
C SER A 232 8.89 20.07 -7.81
N SER A 233 10.08 20.44 -7.35
CA SER A 233 10.61 20.09 -6.03
C SER A 233 10.74 21.31 -5.15
N LEU A 234 10.59 21.11 -3.84
CA LEU A 234 10.77 22.11 -2.79
C LEU A 234 12.02 21.77 -1.98
N LYS A 235 12.65 22.76 -1.36
CA LYS A 235 13.72 22.50 -0.37
C LYS A 235 13.21 21.76 0.85
N GLY A 236 11.93 21.95 1.16
CA GLY A 236 11.29 21.42 2.35
C GLY A 236 11.69 22.18 3.61
N GLU A 237 10.68 22.47 4.43
CA GLU A 237 10.82 23.04 5.77
C GLU A 237 9.82 22.36 6.70
N TRP A 238 10.23 22.13 7.94
CA TRP A 238 9.34 21.54 8.94
C TRP A 238 8.27 22.56 9.34
N LYS A 239 7.02 22.13 9.20
CA LYS A 239 5.82 22.89 9.60
C LYS A 239 5.13 22.17 10.75
N SER A 240 4.56 22.93 11.68
CA SER A 240 3.75 22.38 12.77
C SER A 240 2.35 22.03 12.29
N ASP A 241 1.82 20.93 12.77
CA ASP A 241 0.51 20.39 12.45
C ASP A 241 -0.52 20.77 13.50
N ALA A 242 -1.78 20.89 13.09
CA ALA A 242 -2.88 21.11 14.00
C ALA A 242 -3.08 19.97 15.01
N ALA A 243 -2.68 18.75 14.62
CA ALA A 243 -2.70 17.55 15.47
C ALA A 243 -1.57 17.51 16.52
N GLY A 244 -0.62 18.47 16.50
CA GLY A 244 0.51 18.52 17.42
C GLY A 244 1.77 17.80 16.91
N GLY A 245 1.76 17.31 15.68
CA GLY A 245 2.91 16.79 14.98
C GLY A 245 3.63 17.84 14.13
N LYS A 246 4.47 17.36 13.22
CA LYS A 246 5.17 18.17 12.21
C LYS A 246 5.24 17.42 10.89
N HIS A 247 5.26 18.17 9.80
CA HIS A 247 5.51 17.62 8.48
C HIS A 247 6.50 18.47 7.67
N ILE A 248 7.08 17.83 6.64
CA ILE A 248 7.90 18.49 5.63
C ILE A 248 7.46 18.02 4.25
N GLU A 249 7.37 18.94 3.30
CA GLU A 249 6.97 18.69 1.92
C GLU A 249 8.14 18.99 0.99
N TYR A 250 8.55 18.00 0.21
CA TYR A 250 9.56 18.16 -0.84
C TYR A 250 8.95 18.34 -2.24
N VAL A 251 7.62 18.23 -2.32
CA VAL A 251 6.81 18.52 -3.51
C VAL A 251 5.64 19.41 -3.12
N PRO A 252 5.13 20.26 -4.03
CA PRO A 252 3.94 21.07 -3.78
C PRO A 252 2.77 20.17 -3.36
N THR A 253 2.16 20.51 -2.22
CA THR A 253 1.08 19.75 -1.62
C THR A 253 -0.06 20.67 -1.23
N LYS A 254 -1.29 20.29 -1.59
CA LYS A 254 -2.52 21.04 -1.34
C LYS A 254 -3.54 20.18 -0.65
N GLN A 255 -4.07 20.62 0.47
CA GLN A 255 -5.18 19.96 1.15
C GLN A 255 -6.47 20.11 0.34
N LEU A 256 -7.18 19.00 0.10
CA LEU A 256 -8.43 18.96 -0.65
C LEU A 256 -9.67 18.88 0.23
N THR A 257 -9.55 18.24 1.39
CA THR A 257 -10.64 18.05 2.35
C THR A 257 -10.19 18.46 3.74
N GLU A 258 -11.10 18.98 4.58
CA GLU A 258 -10.83 19.34 5.98
C GLU A 258 -12.10 19.22 6.81
N GLY A 259 -11.98 19.22 8.13
CA GLY A 259 -13.11 19.23 9.07
C GLY A 259 -13.03 18.12 10.11
N LYS A 260 -14.02 18.07 11.01
CA LYS A 260 -14.08 17.07 12.10
C LYS A 260 -14.77 15.78 11.64
N TRP A 261 -14.24 15.15 10.62
CA TRP A 261 -14.71 13.90 10.02
C TRP A 261 -13.54 13.22 9.30
N LEU A 262 -13.67 11.96 8.95
CA LEU A 262 -12.62 11.17 8.32
C LEU A 262 -12.91 10.93 6.83
N VAL A 263 -11.89 10.97 6.01
CA VAL A 263 -11.90 10.27 4.72
C VAL A 263 -11.56 8.80 4.99
N GLY A 264 -12.38 7.89 4.47
CA GLY A 264 -12.08 6.46 4.39
C GLY A 264 -11.39 6.13 3.07
N ASP A 265 -11.98 5.22 2.28
CA ASP A 265 -11.41 4.79 1.02
C ASP A 265 -11.64 5.80 -0.12
N ILE A 266 -10.68 5.89 -1.02
CA ILE A 266 -10.87 6.47 -2.34
C ILE A 266 -11.59 5.44 -3.20
N LEU A 267 -12.80 5.74 -3.64
CA LEU A 267 -13.67 4.85 -4.40
C LEU A 267 -13.43 4.93 -5.91
N GLY A 268 -12.84 6.04 -6.38
CA GLY A 268 -12.55 6.23 -7.78
C GLY A 268 -12.43 7.70 -8.20
N PHE A 269 -12.55 7.93 -9.50
CA PHE A 269 -12.34 9.24 -10.10
C PHE A 269 -13.38 9.55 -11.17
N ASN A 270 -13.74 10.82 -11.29
CA ASN A 270 -14.47 11.36 -12.43
C ASN A 270 -13.53 12.24 -13.26
N ALA A 271 -12.95 11.68 -14.32
CA ALA A 271 -11.97 12.37 -15.14
C ALA A 271 -12.54 13.60 -15.86
N LYS A 272 -13.82 13.57 -16.26
CA LYS A 272 -14.49 14.69 -16.93
C LYS A 272 -14.67 15.88 -16.00
N ARG A 273 -15.03 15.63 -14.75
CA ARG A 273 -15.24 16.66 -13.72
C ARG A 273 -13.98 16.98 -12.92
N LYS A 274 -12.90 16.22 -13.11
CA LYS A 274 -11.66 16.30 -12.31
C LYS A 274 -11.93 16.12 -10.82
N GLU A 275 -12.72 15.11 -10.48
CA GLU A 275 -13.12 14.80 -9.11
C GLU A 275 -12.50 13.50 -8.61
N VAL A 276 -12.13 13.49 -7.33
CA VAL A 276 -11.86 12.29 -6.54
C VAL A 276 -13.13 11.91 -5.81
N ILE A 277 -13.55 10.66 -5.93
CA ILE A 277 -14.72 10.08 -5.26
C ILE A 277 -14.21 9.28 -4.06
N PHE A 278 -14.74 9.56 -2.88
CA PHE A 278 -14.27 8.96 -1.64
C PHE A 278 -15.40 8.76 -0.64
N GLN A 279 -15.19 7.89 0.33
CA GLN A 279 -16.05 7.69 1.48
C GLN A 279 -15.68 8.69 2.58
N GLY A 280 -16.65 9.45 3.07
CA GLY A 280 -16.53 10.30 4.26
C GLY A 280 -17.23 9.64 5.43
N VAL A 281 -16.59 9.60 6.58
CA VAL A 281 -17.10 8.98 7.81
C VAL A 281 -17.18 10.01 8.92
N ASN A 282 -18.33 10.11 9.55
CA ASN A 282 -18.53 10.87 10.78
C ASN A 282 -19.14 9.96 11.86
N GLY A 283 -19.29 10.44 13.07
CA GLY A 283 -19.77 9.63 14.20
C GLY A 283 -21.17 9.00 14.02
N THR A 284 -21.91 9.32 12.97
CA THR A 284 -23.29 8.87 12.73
C THR A 284 -23.42 7.96 11.50
N GLY A 285 -22.41 7.85 10.65
CA GLY A 285 -22.46 7.01 9.46
C GLY A 285 -21.42 7.37 8.40
N SER A 286 -21.51 6.71 7.25
CA SER A 286 -20.64 6.96 6.10
C SER A 286 -21.44 7.37 4.87
N ASN A 287 -20.90 8.31 4.09
CA ASN A 287 -21.48 8.77 2.82
C ASN A 287 -20.39 8.88 1.77
N ASN A 288 -20.79 8.82 0.49
CA ASN A 288 -19.87 8.99 -0.62
C ASN A 288 -19.88 10.45 -1.08
N PHE A 289 -18.69 11.00 -1.23
CA PHE A 289 -18.46 12.39 -1.61
C PHE A 289 -17.56 12.48 -2.85
N ALA A 290 -17.58 13.63 -3.49
CA ALA A 290 -16.63 13.97 -4.54
C ALA A 290 -16.02 15.34 -4.28
N VAL A 291 -14.71 15.48 -4.47
CA VAL A 291 -13.98 16.75 -4.42
C VAL A 291 -13.30 17.03 -5.74
N ASN A 292 -13.45 18.26 -6.27
CA ASN A 292 -12.76 18.70 -7.46
C ASN A 292 -11.32 19.11 -7.12
N VAL A 293 -10.33 18.51 -7.80
CA VAL A 293 -8.90 18.72 -7.52
C VAL A 293 -8.37 20.07 -8.04
N ASN A 294 -9.04 20.69 -9.02
CA ASN A 294 -8.60 21.92 -9.67
C ASN A 294 -9.07 23.18 -8.96
N THR A 295 -10.19 23.14 -8.25
CA THR A 295 -10.72 24.29 -7.52
C THR A 295 -9.81 24.59 -6.33
N GLY A 296 -8.73 25.34 -6.62
CA GLY A 296 -7.67 25.63 -5.68
C GLY A 296 -7.98 26.65 -4.60
N LYS A 297 -9.17 27.16 -4.50
CA LYS A 297 -9.57 28.08 -3.43
C LYS A 297 -10.39 27.34 -2.39
N ARG A 298 -9.92 27.34 -1.16
CA ARG A 298 -10.71 27.12 0.04
C ARG A 298 -11.82 28.17 0.09
N SER A 299 -12.86 28.01 -0.72
CA SER A 299 -14.11 28.72 -0.51
C SER A 299 -14.96 27.79 0.34
N LEU A 300 -15.21 28.15 1.57
CA LEU A 300 -16.25 27.52 2.38
C LEU A 300 -17.61 27.78 1.73
N PRO A 301 -18.44 26.73 1.58
CA PRO A 301 -18.16 25.33 1.89
C PRO A 301 -17.28 24.69 0.79
N PHE A 302 -16.50 23.66 1.18
CA PHE A 302 -15.67 22.92 0.21
C PHE A 302 -16.43 22.59 -1.07
N SER A 303 -15.69 22.53 -2.19
CA SER A 303 -16.23 22.09 -3.48
C SER A 303 -16.45 20.57 -3.57
N PHE A 304 -16.73 19.90 -2.46
CA PHE A 304 -17.19 18.53 -2.46
C PHE A 304 -18.72 18.49 -2.42
N ARG A 305 -19.28 17.46 -3.01
CA ARG A 305 -20.72 17.21 -3.01
C ARG A 305 -21.01 15.80 -2.51
N SER A 306 -22.10 15.63 -1.82
CA SER A 306 -22.61 14.29 -1.51
C SER A 306 -23.04 13.59 -2.82
N ILE A 307 -22.68 12.33 -2.96
CA ILE A 307 -23.11 11.46 -4.06
C ILE A 307 -24.26 10.58 -3.59
N THR A 308 -24.23 10.20 -2.32
CA THR A 308 -25.31 9.43 -1.68
C THR A 308 -25.91 10.28 -0.56
N GLU A 309 -27.22 10.19 -0.39
CA GLU A 309 -27.97 10.82 0.70
C GLU A 309 -28.41 9.75 1.71
N GLY A 310 -28.34 10.08 3.00
CA GLY A 310 -28.73 9.17 4.08
C GLY A 310 -27.56 8.41 4.72
N GLU A 311 -27.89 7.63 5.75
CA GLU A 311 -26.94 6.74 6.41
C GLU A 311 -26.84 5.44 5.61
N HIS A 312 -25.61 5.06 5.26
CA HIS A 312 -25.29 3.78 4.64
C HIS A 312 -24.44 2.98 5.62
N ASN A 313 -24.95 1.85 6.07
CA ASN A 313 -24.26 0.86 6.93
C ASN A 313 -23.51 -0.14 6.08
#